data_25dcbda65175dc4f8a489897973fb186
#
_entry.id   25dcbda65175dc4f8a489897973fb186
#
_cell.length_a   1.000
_cell.length_b   1.000
_cell.length_c   1.000
_cell.angle_alpha   90.00
_cell.angle_beta   90.00
_cell.angle_gamma   90.00
#
_symmetry.space_group_name_H-M   'P 1'
#
loop_
_entity.id
_entity.type
_entity.pdbx_description
1 polymer ?
#
loop_
_entity_poly.entity_id
_entity_poly.type
_entity_poly.pdbx_seq_one_letter_code
_entity_poly.pdbx_strand_id
1 'polypeptide(L)'
;ALAAVCLGCLCALSSGVQVAASTGDAVRALAREGASATVEVDVGAGRLWEATATRPAWWRASGTLRSIQARGRAWSSGAEATVMVSGDAARAWAALPLGSRVQASVRLQEPDPGEASWVVVAGRGAPTHVEAPGLPWNVVGALRAGLRAACAGLPDEARGLVPALVVGDTSGISDDLRERFVTTGLTHLTAVSGANLTLMLGFLRSMAVWLGVRGRWIAVVLTAGVAGFVLL
;
A
#
# COMPACT_ATOMS: atom_id res chain seq x y z
N ALA A 1 -22.69 7.61 29.54
CA ALA A 1 -22.42 8.00 28.15
C ALA A 1 -21.13 7.34 27.62
N LEU A 2 -19.99 7.43 28.33
CA LEU A 2 -18.71 6.82 27.91
C LEU A 2 -18.79 5.30 27.75
N ALA A 3 -19.41 4.59 28.71
CA ALA A 3 -19.57 3.14 28.65
C ALA A 3 -20.40 2.67 27.45
N ALA A 4 -21.42 3.43 27.06
CA ALA A 4 -22.24 3.12 25.88
C ALA A 4 -21.46 3.31 24.58
N VAL A 5 -20.60 4.34 24.51
CA VAL A 5 -19.72 4.59 23.35
C VAL A 5 -18.66 3.49 23.25
N CYS A 6 -18.03 3.11 24.36
CA CYS A 6 -17.06 2.01 24.38
C CYS A 6 -17.69 0.66 24.00
N LEU A 7 -18.91 0.38 24.47
CA LEU A 7 -19.63 -0.84 24.12
C LEU A 7 -20.02 -0.84 22.63
N GLY A 8 -20.48 0.30 22.10
CA GLY A 8 -20.78 0.47 20.68
C GLY A 8 -19.55 0.28 19.79
N CYS A 9 -18.40 0.85 20.19
CA CYS A 9 -17.13 0.64 19.47
C CYS A 9 -16.67 -0.82 19.53
N LEU A 10 -16.78 -1.50 20.67
CA LEU A 10 -16.44 -2.92 20.83
C LEU A 10 -17.37 -3.82 19.98
N CYS A 11 -18.67 -3.53 19.95
CA CYS A 11 -19.61 -4.26 19.09
C CYS A 11 -19.34 -4.02 17.60
N ALA A 12 -19.04 -2.79 17.20
CA ALA A 12 -18.69 -2.48 15.81
C ALA A 12 -17.39 -3.16 15.39
N LEU A 13 -16.37 -3.18 16.26
CA LEU A 13 -15.12 -3.88 16.03
C LEU A 13 -15.31 -5.40 15.95
N SER A 14 -16.10 -5.99 16.85
CA SER A 14 -16.36 -7.44 16.82
C SER A 14 -17.16 -7.87 15.59
N SER A 15 -18.15 -7.08 15.18
CA SER A 15 -18.92 -7.33 13.94
C SER A 15 -18.05 -7.17 12.69
N GLY A 16 -17.20 -6.15 12.68
CA GLY A 16 -16.23 -5.93 11.59
C GLY A 16 -15.24 -7.09 11.46
N VAL A 17 -14.73 -7.61 12.55
CA VAL A 17 -13.83 -8.77 12.60
C VAL A 17 -14.52 -10.04 12.12
N GLN A 18 -15.78 -10.30 12.52
CA GLN A 18 -16.52 -11.48 12.07
C GLN A 18 -16.86 -11.45 10.57
N VAL A 19 -17.26 -10.29 10.05
CA VAL A 19 -17.51 -10.14 8.60
C VAL A 19 -16.20 -10.29 7.82
N ALA A 20 -15.11 -9.71 8.30
CA ALA A 20 -13.80 -9.85 7.69
C ALA A 20 -13.31 -11.31 7.69
N ALA A 21 -13.53 -12.06 8.77
CA ALA A 21 -13.15 -13.47 8.86
C ALA A 21 -13.93 -14.35 7.88
N SER A 22 -15.26 -14.23 7.83
CA SER A 22 -16.07 -15.04 6.92
C SER A 22 -15.83 -14.72 5.44
N THR A 23 -15.59 -13.48 5.10
CA THR A 23 -15.22 -13.07 3.75
C THR A 23 -13.81 -13.56 3.40
N GLY A 24 -12.89 -13.54 4.37
CA GLY A 24 -11.53 -14.03 4.22
C GLY A 24 -11.48 -15.52 3.83
N ASP A 25 -12.30 -16.35 4.43
CA ASP A 25 -12.35 -17.79 4.12
C ASP A 25 -12.88 -18.04 2.71
N ALA A 26 -13.92 -17.31 2.26
CA ALA A 26 -14.44 -17.41 0.91
C ALA A 26 -13.41 -16.97 -0.15
N VAL A 27 -12.69 -15.88 0.12
CA VAL A 27 -11.62 -15.35 -0.76
C VAL A 27 -10.45 -16.34 -0.84
N ARG A 28 -10.05 -16.94 0.28
CA ARG A 28 -9.01 -17.97 0.29
C ARG A 28 -9.40 -19.22 -0.47
N ALA A 29 -10.65 -19.66 -0.34
CA ALA A 29 -11.15 -20.79 -1.12
C ALA A 29 -11.08 -20.52 -2.62
N LEU A 30 -11.50 -19.34 -3.07
CA LEU A 30 -11.40 -18.91 -4.46
C LEU A 30 -9.94 -18.81 -4.93
N ALA A 31 -9.04 -18.35 -4.07
CA ALA A 31 -7.61 -18.24 -4.38
C ALA A 31 -6.96 -19.64 -4.54
N ARG A 32 -7.26 -20.59 -3.66
CA ARG A 32 -6.80 -21.99 -3.77
C ARG A 32 -7.23 -22.66 -5.07
N GLU A 33 -8.43 -22.36 -5.51
CA GLU A 33 -8.96 -22.89 -6.77
C GLU A 33 -8.43 -22.16 -8.01
N GLY A 34 -7.68 -21.06 -7.82
CA GLY A 34 -7.22 -20.22 -8.93
C GLY A 34 -8.37 -19.60 -9.71
N ALA A 35 -9.45 -19.23 -9.03
CA ALA A 35 -10.67 -18.75 -9.65
C ALA A 35 -10.44 -17.44 -10.42
N SER A 36 -11.14 -17.33 -11.58
CA SER A 36 -11.25 -16.06 -12.28
C SER A 36 -12.32 -15.21 -11.60
N ALA A 37 -12.01 -13.95 -11.37
CA ALA A 37 -12.88 -13.00 -10.70
C ALA A 37 -12.76 -11.61 -11.33
N THR A 38 -13.80 -10.81 -11.21
CA THR A 38 -13.71 -9.36 -11.37
C THR A 38 -13.54 -8.76 -9.99
N VAL A 39 -12.48 -7.99 -9.81
CA VAL A 39 -12.18 -7.36 -8.53
C VAL A 39 -12.20 -5.85 -8.66
N GLU A 40 -12.56 -5.20 -7.57
CA GLU A 40 -12.36 -3.78 -7.35
C GLU A 40 -11.28 -3.64 -6.28
N VAL A 41 -10.20 -2.94 -6.62
CA VAL A 41 -9.01 -2.81 -5.76
C VAL A 41 -8.55 -1.37 -5.71
N ASP A 42 -8.27 -0.88 -4.51
CA ASP A 42 -7.55 0.38 -4.32
C ASP A 42 -6.05 0.08 -4.44
N VAL A 43 -5.42 0.69 -5.45
CA VAL A 43 -4.03 0.43 -5.80
C VAL A 43 -3.08 1.18 -4.87
N GLY A 44 -2.23 0.45 -4.18
CA GLY A 44 -1.19 0.98 -3.32
C GLY A 44 0.14 1.23 -4.05
N ALA A 45 1.21 1.35 -3.27
CA ALA A 45 2.54 1.53 -3.83
C ALA A 45 2.97 0.29 -4.62
N GLY A 46 3.47 0.51 -5.82
CA GLY A 46 3.89 -0.55 -6.71
C GLY A 46 5.23 -0.28 -7.37
N ARG A 47 5.81 -1.34 -7.93
CA ARG A 47 7.05 -1.31 -8.68
C ARG A 47 6.86 -1.98 -10.02
N LEU A 48 7.44 -1.38 -11.04
CA LEU A 48 7.55 -1.94 -12.38
C LEU A 48 8.96 -2.49 -12.59
N TRP A 49 9.05 -3.70 -13.08
CA TRP A 49 10.27 -4.28 -13.65
C TRP A 49 10.11 -4.29 -15.16
N GLU A 50 11.01 -3.62 -15.83
CA GLU A 50 11.00 -3.54 -17.29
C GLU A 50 11.31 -4.89 -17.92
N ALA A 51 10.85 -5.07 -19.15
CA ALA A 51 11.13 -6.27 -19.91
C ALA A 51 12.64 -6.43 -20.16
N THR A 52 13.09 -7.66 -20.07
CA THR A 52 14.45 -8.09 -20.47
C THR A 52 14.34 -9.04 -21.66
N ALA A 53 15.47 -9.45 -22.24
CA ALA A 53 15.48 -10.40 -23.34
C ALA A 53 14.78 -11.74 -23.02
N THR A 54 14.70 -12.11 -21.74
CA THR A 54 14.18 -13.41 -21.29
C THR A 54 12.90 -13.32 -20.46
N ARG A 55 12.49 -12.11 -20.04
CA ARG A 55 11.30 -11.92 -19.18
C ARG A 55 10.46 -10.75 -19.68
N PRO A 56 9.14 -10.89 -19.75
CA PRO A 56 8.25 -9.77 -20.03
C PRO A 56 8.31 -8.74 -18.89
N ALA A 57 7.90 -7.51 -19.17
CA ALA A 57 7.68 -6.52 -18.13
C ALA A 57 6.69 -7.07 -17.10
N TRP A 58 6.88 -6.77 -15.82
CA TRP A 58 5.94 -7.13 -14.78
C TRP A 58 5.86 -6.05 -13.71
N TRP A 59 4.70 -5.91 -13.14
CA TRP A 59 4.41 -4.94 -12.13
C TRP A 59 3.79 -5.62 -10.91
N ARG A 60 4.21 -5.18 -9.72
CA ARG A 60 3.69 -5.65 -8.45
C ARG A 60 3.40 -4.46 -7.55
N ALA A 61 2.24 -4.47 -6.90
CA ALA A 61 1.86 -3.48 -5.92
C ALA A 61 1.09 -4.11 -4.77
N SER A 62 1.10 -3.45 -3.61
CA SER A 62 0.11 -3.69 -2.57
C SER A 62 -1.23 -3.09 -3.02
N GLY A 63 -2.32 -3.61 -2.50
CA GLY A 63 -3.65 -3.06 -2.75
C GLY A 63 -4.63 -3.53 -1.69
N THR A 64 -5.76 -2.83 -1.60
CA THR A 64 -6.87 -3.23 -0.73
C THR A 64 -8.05 -3.64 -1.60
N LEU A 65 -8.46 -4.89 -1.51
CA LEU A 65 -9.65 -5.38 -2.19
C LEU A 65 -10.89 -4.75 -1.59
N ARG A 66 -11.76 -4.17 -2.44
CA ARG A 66 -13.05 -3.61 -2.03
C ARG A 66 -14.19 -4.57 -2.32
N SER A 67 -14.17 -5.14 -3.50
CA SER A 67 -15.17 -6.14 -3.91
C SER A 67 -14.55 -7.22 -4.78
N ILE A 68 -15.13 -8.40 -4.72
CA ILE A 68 -14.77 -9.56 -5.53
C ILE A 68 -16.07 -10.13 -6.11
N GLN A 69 -16.11 -10.26 -7.40
CA GLN A 69 -17.23 -10.92 -8.10
C GLN A 69 -16.71 -12.16 -8.79
N ALA A 70 -17.18 -13.32 -8.35
CA ALA A 70 -16.81 -14.60 -8.93
C ALA A 70 -18.00 -15.57 -8.88
N ARG A 71 -18.18 -16.39 -9.92
CA ARG A 71 -19.21 -17.43 -9.98
C ARG A 71 -20.64 -16.92 -9.69
N GLY A 72 -20.96 -15.71 -10.14
CA GLY A 72 -22.28 -15.10 -9.93
C GLY A 72 -22.55 -14.60 -8.50
N ARG A 73 -21.55 -14.58 -7.63
CA ARG A 73 -21.63 -14.03 -6.28
C ARG A 73 -20.68 -12.83 -6.14
N ALA A 74 -21.06 -11.91 -5.28
CA ALA A 74 -20.27 -10.75 -4.93
C ALA A 74 -19.95 -10.75 -3.41
N TRP A 75 -18.71 -10.42 -3.08
CA TRP A 75 -18.25 -10.26 -1.70
C TRP A 75 -17.61 -8.89 -1.54
N SER A 76 -17.95 -8.20 -0.45
CA SER A 76 -17.20 -7.03 -0.01
C SER A 76 -16.00 -7.49 0.78
N SER A 77 -14.86 -6.85 0.58
CA SER A 77 -13.62 -7.19 1.28
C SER A 77 -12.91 -5.91 1.71
N GLY A 78 -12.11 -6.00 2.75
CA GLY A 78 -11.11 -5.00 3.14
C GLY A 78 -9.72 -5.64 3.23
N ALA A 79 -9.57 -6.83 2.61
CA ALA A 79 -8.35 -7.61 2.71
C ALA A 79 -7.20 -6.96 1.92
N GLU A 80 -6.02 -7.02 2.49
CA GLU A 80 -4.81 -6.68 1.76
C GLU A 80 -4.51 -7.73 0.69
N ALA A 81 -4.18 -7.26 -0.50
CA ALA A 81 -3.86 -8.09 -1.64
C ALA A 81 -2.55 -7.62 -2.29
N THR A 82 -1.80 -8.57 -2.81
CA THR A 82 -0.72 -8.28 -3.75
C THR A 82 -1.29 -8.33 -5.17
N VAL A 83 -1.20 -7.22 -5.89
CA VAL A 83 -1.57 -7.14 -7.31
C VAL A 83 -0.33 -7.41 -8.15
N MET A 84 -0.43 -8.38 -9.06
CA MET A 84 0.65 -8.72 -9.98
C MET A 84 0.11 -8.69 -11.41
N VAL A 85 0.83 -8.02 -12.30
CA VAL A 85 0.47 -7.91 -13.71
C VAL A 85 1.71 -8.09 -14.56
N SER A 86 1.64 -8.92 -15.60
CA SER A 86 2.76 -9.19 -16.50
C SER A 86 2.41 -8.81 -17.94
N GLY A 87 3.46 -8.61 -18.76
CA GLY A 87 3.34 -8.26 -20.16
C GLY A 87 2.99 -6.79 -20.39
N ASP A 88 2.32 -6.50 -21.51
CA ASP A 88 2.05 -5.14 -21.95
C ASP A 88 1.16 -4.33 -20.98
N ALA A 89 0.29 -5.02 -20.26
CA ALA A 89 -0.57 -4.40 -19.25
C ALA A 89 0.21 -3.86 -18.04
N ALA A 90 1.40 -4.38 -17.74
CA ALA A 90 2.18 -3.97 -16.57
C ALA A 90 2.48 -2.47 -16.54
N ARG A 91 2.77 -1.87 -17.69
CA ARG A 91 3.02 -0.43 -17.80
C ARG A 91 1.76 0.40 -17.58
N ALA A 92 0.60 -0.06 -18.08
CA ALA A 92 -0.67 0.61 -17.84
C ALA A 92 -1.04 0.65 -16.36
N TRP A 93 -0.79 -0.46 -15.65
CA TRP A 93 -0.98 -0.52 -14.20
C TRP A 93 0.04 0.33 -13.42
N ALA A 94 1.28 0.35 -13.86
CA ALA A 94 2.33 1.16 -13.25
C ALA A 94 2.10 2.67 -13.39
N ALA A 95 1.35 3.09 -14.41
CA ALA A 95 1.00 4.49 -14.66
C ALA A 95 -0.17 4.98 -13.79
N LEU A 96 -0.85 4.08 -13.06
CA LEU A 96 -1.97 4.47 -12.19
C LEU A 96 -1.47 5.32 -11.03
N PRO A 97 -2.17 6.42 -10.70
CA PRO A 97 -1.90 7.18 -9.50
C PRO A 97 -2.11 6.33 -8.24
N LEU A 98 -1.30 6.56 -7.22
CA LEU A 98 -1.44 5.92 -5.92
C LEU A 98 -2.84 6.19 -5.33
N GLY A 99 -3.49 5.15 -4.82
CA GLY A 99 -4.84 5.25 -4.28
C GLY A 99 -5.95 5.26 -5.31
N SER A 100 -5.63 5.04 -6.60
CA SER A 100 -6.66 4.83 -7.63
C SER A 100 -7.46 3.59 -7.34
N ARG A 101 -8.78 3.67 -7.51
CA ARG A 101 -9.65 2.51 -7.46
C ARG A 101 -9.85 1.97 -8.85
N VAL A 102 -9.59 0.70 -9.04
CA VAL A 102 -9.65 0.05 -10.35
C VAL A 102 -10.49 -1.20 -10.33
N GLN A 103 -11.25 -1.42 -11.40
CA GLN A 103 -11.93 -2.68 -11.66
C GLN A 103 -11.11 -3.45 -12.70
N ALA A 104 -10.87 -4.73 -12.44
CA ALA A 104 -10.12 -5.58 -13.36
C ALA A 104 -10.56 -7.03 -13.30
N SER A 105 -10.42 -7.72 -14.44
CA SER A 105 -10.54 -9.17 -14.51
C SER A 105 -9.21 -9.80 -14.12
N VAL A 106 -9.25 -10.69 -13.13
CA VAL A 106 -8.05 -11.24 -12.50
C VAL A 106 -8.18 -12.74 -12.29
N ARG A 107 -7.07 -13.38 -12.00
CA ARG A 107 -7.02 -14.69 -11.41
C ARG A 107 -6.57 -14.55 -9.97
N LEU A 108 -7.35 -15.09 -9.04
CA LEU A 108 -6.98 -15.15 -7.64
C LEU A 108 -5.98 -16.28 -7.43
N GLN A 109 -4.97 -16.04 -6.62
CA GLN A 109 -3.94 -17.00 -6.26
C GLN A 109 -3.66 -16.94 -4.77
N GLU A 110 -3.25 -18.05 -4.20
CA GLU A 110 -2.80 -18.11 -2.82
C GLU A 110 -1.44 -17.40 -2.70
N PRO A 111 -1.21 -16.59 -1.66
CA PRO A 111 0.08 -15.95 -1.46
C PRO A 111 1.14 -16.98 -1.11
N ASP A 112 2.39 -16.67 -1.44
CA ASP A 112 3.52 -17.49 -1.05
C ASP A 112 3.71 -17.53 0.47
N PRO A 113 4.25 -18.60 1.04
CA PRO A 113 4.55 -18.69 2.46
C PRO A 113 5.44 -17.53 2.92
N GLY A 114 4.97 -16.75 3.90
CA GLY A 114 5.67 -15.57 4.42
C GLY A 114 5.26 -14.24 3.77
N GLU A 115 4.38 -14.26 2.79
CA GLU A 115 3.80 -13.03 2.23
C GLU A 115 2.70 -12.49 3.16
N ALA A 116 2.72 -11.17 3.41
CA ALA A 116 1.78 -10.53 4.33
C ALA A 116 0.37 -10.36 3.74
N SER A 117 0.22 -10.47 2.42
CA SER A 117 -1.05 -10.34 1.73
C SER A 117 -1.94 -11.56 1.91
N TRP A 118 -3.26 -11.34 1.90
CA TRP A 118 -4.25 -12.40 2.04
C TRP A 118 -4.51 -13.15 0.73
N VAL A 119 -4.24 -12.51 -0.39
CA VAL A 119 -4.46 -13.06 -1.74
C VAL A 119 -3.59 -12.36 -2.75
N VAL A 120 -3.16 -13.09 -3.76
CA VAL A 120 -2.48 -12.54 -4.93
C VAL A 120 -3.50 -12.38 -6.06
N VAL A 121 -3.53 -11.20 -6.62
CA VAL A 121 -4.43 -10.79 -7.71
C VAL A 121 -3.61 -10.70 -8.99
N ALA A 122 -3.67 -11.73 -9.82
CA ALA A 122 -2.98 -11.76 -11.11
C ALA A 122 -3.85 -11.11 -12.19
N GLY A 123 -3.53 -9.88 -12.57
CA GLY A 123 -4.25 -9.13 -13.61
C GLY A 123 -4.07 -9.75 -14.99
N ARG A 124 -5.16 -9.88 -15.75
CA ARG A 124 -5.19 -10.46 -17.09
C ARG A 124 -5.20 -9.45 -18.24
N GLY A 125 -5.06 -8.17 -17.91
CA GLY A 125 -5.10 -7.10 -18.89
C GLY A 125 -5.03 -5.72 -18.23
N ALA A 126 -5.26 -4.69 -19.02
CA ALA A 126 -5.38 -3.33 -18.51
C ALA A 126 -6.62 -3.21 -17.60
N PRO A 127 -6.63 -2.31 -16.61
CA PRO A 127 -7.80 -2.05 -15.78
C PRO A 127 -8.94 -1.52 -16.65
N THR A 128 -10.17 -1.97 -16.37
CA THR A 128 -11.33 -1.64 -17.20
C THR A 128 -12.07 -0.39 -16.74
N HIS A 129 -11.98 -0.06 -15.45
CA HIS A 129 -12.56 1.13 -14.86
C HIS A 129 -11.56 1.70 -13.87
N VAL A 130 -11.27 3.01 -13.98
CA VAL A 130 -10.30 3.68 -13.11
C VAL A 130 -10.96 4.91 -12.51
N GLU A 131 -11.10 4.90 -11.19
CA GLU A 131 -11.51 6.07 -10.42
C GLU A 131 -10.28 6.79 -9.90
N ALA A 132 -10.30 8.11 -9.99
CA ALA A 132 -9.22 8.94 -9.45
C ALA A 132 -9.11 8.80 -7.94
N PRO A 133 -7.90 8.87 -7.38
CA PRO A 133 -7.68 8.80 -5.94
C PRO A 133 -8.36 9.98 -5.23
N GLY A 134 -8.85 9.72 -4.01
CA GLY A 134 -9.39 10.76 -3.15
C GLY A 134 -8.33 11.79 -2.71
N LEU A 135 -8.80 12.92 -2.14
CA LEU A 135 -7.93 14.01 -1.70
C LEU A 135 -6.70 13.58 -0.87
N PRO A 136 -6.81 12.69 0.13
CA PRO A 136 -5.64 12.27 0.91
C PRO A 136 -4.55 11.64 0.03
N TRP A 137 -4.93 10.77 -0.88
CA TRP A 137 -4.01 10.08 -1.79
C TRP A 137 -3.38 11.01 -2.83
N ASN A 138 -4.13 12.03 -3.29
CA ASN A 138 -3.59 13.07 -4.17
C ASN A 138 -2.48 13.86 -3.49
N VAL A 139 -2.66 14.22 -2.21
CA VAL A 139 -1.64 14.91 -1.42
C VAL A 139 -0.40 14.03 -1.23
N VAL A 140 -0.59 12.77 -0.85
CA VAL A 140 0.50 11.79 -0.71
C VAL A 140 1.24 11.61 -2.03
N GLY A 141 0.53 11.45 -3.13
CA GLY A 141 1.10 11.32 -4.47
C GLY A 141 1.92 12.55 -4.87
N ALA A 142 1.41 13.75 -4.61
CA ALA A 142 2.12 15.01 -4.87
C ALA A 142 3.39 15.15 -4.02
N LEU A 143 3.33 14.78 -2.73
CA LEU A 143 4.50 14.79 -1.85
C LEU A 143 5.59 13.81 -2.31
N ARG A 144 5.21 12.58 -2.66
CA ARG A 144 6.15 11.58 -3.21
C ARG A 144 6.77 12.07 -4.52
N ALA A 145 5.95 12.60 -5.43
CA ALA A 145 6.43 13.14 -6.70
C ALA A 145 7.38 14.34 -6.50
N GLY A 146 7.03 15.27 -5.60
CA GLY A 146 7.88 16.40 -5.23
C GLY A 146 9.22 15.97 -4.65
N LEU A 147 9.22 14.97 -3.75
CA LEU A 147 10.45 14.44 -3.18
C LEU A 147 11.33 13.77 -4.24
N ARG A 148 10.75 12.97 -5.13
CA ARG A 148 11.50 12.37 -6.27
C ARG A 148 12.10 13.44 -7.17
N ALA A 149 11.34 14.49 -7.50
CA ALA A 149 11.84 15.61 -8.29
C ALA A 149 13.00 16.34 -7.60
N ALA A 150 12.91 16.56 -6.29
CA ALA A 150 13.98 17.16 -5.51
C ALA A 150 15.25 16.29 -5.47
N CYS A 151 15.09 14.97 -5.52
CA CYS A 151 16.21 14.02 -5.54
C CYS A 151 16.77 13.75 -6.94
N ALA A 152 16.19 14.29 -8.01
CA ALA A 152 16.57 13.96 -9.39
C ALA A 152 18.04 14.29 -9.73
N GLY A 153 18.62 15.29 -9.07
CA GLY A 153 20.04 15.68 -9.24
C GLY A 153 21.04 14.90 -8.40
N LEU A 154 20.58 13.95 -7.57
CA LEU A 154 21.43 13.13 -6.73
C LEU A 154 22.04 11.95 -7.50
N PRO A 155 23.17 11.38 -7.03
CA PRO A 155 23.67 10.09 -7.55
C PRO A 155 22.59 9.01 -7.52
N ASP A 156 22.67 8.05 -8.43
CA ASP A 156 21.62 7.04 -8.67
C ASP A 156 21.18 6.30 -7.40
N GLU A 157 22.14 5.91 -6.56
CA GLU A 157 21.85 5.22 -5.29
C GLU A 157 21.07 6.14 -4.32
N ALA A 158 21.50 7.38 -4.15
CA ALA A 158 20.85 8.34 -3.25
C ALA A 158 19.47 8.76 -3.77
N ARG A 159 19.32 8.91 -5.11
CA ARG A 159 18.06 9.25 -5.75
C ARG A 159 16.96 8.23 -5.47
N GLY A 160 17.31 6.94 -5.42
CA GLY A 160 16.36 5.87 -5.03
C GLY A 160 16.21 5.71 -3.53
N LEU A 161 17.30 5.86 -2.76
CA LEU A 161 17.32 5.57 -1.33
C LEU A 161 16.61 6.65 -0.50
N VAL A 162 16.80 7.94 -0.83
CA VAL A 162 16.22 9.03 -0.04
C VAL A 162 14.69 8.98 -0.01
N PRO A 163 13.95 8.83 -1.14
CA PRO A 163 12.51 8.65 -1.10
C PRO A 163 12.07 7.38 -0.35
N ALA A 164 12.84 6.30 -0.45
CA ALA A 164 12.54 5.06 0.26
C ALA A 164 12.60 5.23 1.78
N LEU A 165 13.62 5.94 2.27
CA LEU A 165 13.81 6.18 3.71
C LEU A 165 12.84 7.21 4.28
N VAL A 166 12.47 8.24 3.50
CA VAL A 166 11.65 9.36 3.99
C VAL A 166 10.16 9.07 3.91
N VAL A 167 9.69 8.54 2.78
CA VAL A 167 8.25 8.34 2.50
C VAL A 167 7.91 6.89 2.13
N GLY A 168 8.83 5.95 2.34
CA GLY A 168 8.62 4.54 2.02
C GLY A 168 8.51 4.24 0.52
N ASP A 169 8.89 5.16 -0.36
CA ASP A 169 8.82 4.98 -1.80
C ASP A 169 10.04 4.23 -2.33
N THR A 170 9.93 2.92 -2.37
CA THR A 170 11.00 2.01 -2.83
C THR A 170 11.05 1.84 -4.36
N SER A 171 10.20 2.54 -5.11
CA SER A 171 10.11 2.38 -6.58
C SER A 171 11.40 2.74 -7.32
N GLY A 172 12.18 3.67 -6.76
CA GLY A 172 13.46 4.13 -7.30
C GLY A 172 14.69 3.33 -6.88
N ILE A 173 14.56 2.32 -6.00
CA ILE A 173 15.71 1.50 -5.57
C ILE A 173 16.08 0.54 -6.70
N SER A 174 17.35 0.56 -7.15
CA SER A 174 17.85 -0.39 -8.14
C SER A 174 17.90 -1.82 -7.58
N ASP A 175 17.87 -2.83 -8.48
CA ASP A 175 17.93 -4.23 -8.05
C ASP A 175 19.28 -4.57 -7.41
N ASP A 176 20.38 -4.01 -7.92
CA ASP A 176 21.72 -4.15 -7.33
C ASP A 176 21.78 -3.58 -5.90
N LEU A 177 21.23 -2.38 -5.68
CA LEU A 177 21.18 -1.80 -4.34
C LEU A 177 20.32 -2.65 -3.39
N ARG A 178 19.20 -3.19 -3.87
CA ARG A 178 18.35 -4.10 -3.10
C ARG A 178 19.08 -5.39 -2.74
N GLU A 179 19.81 -5.99 -3.67
CA GLU A 179 20.59 -7.20 -3.42
C GLU A 179 21.67 -6.96 -2.37
N ARG A 180 22.35 -5.82 -2.43
CA ARG A 180 23.31 -5.39 -1.39
C ARG A 180 22.62 -5.24 -0.01
N PHE A 181 21.42 -4.66 0.07
CA PHE A 181 20.66 -4.57 1.32
C PHE A 181 20.26 -5.95 1.86
N VAL A 182 19.87 -6.89 0.99
CA VAL A 182 19.58 -8.28 1.38
C VAL A 182 20.84 -8.97 1.91
N THR A 183 21.94 -8.87 1.17
CA THR A 183 23.22 -9.54 1.50
C THR A 183 23.82 -9.01 2.81
N THR A 184 23.64 -7.70 3.07
CA THR A 184 24.14 -7.07 4.31
C THR A 184 23.15 -7.13 5.48
N GLY A 185 21.97 -7.73 5.30
CA GLY A 185 20.92 -7.81 6.32
C GLY A 185 20.25 -6.47 6.64
N LEU A 186 20.44 -5.44 5.79
CA LEU A 186 19.93 -4.09 6.00
C LEU A 186 18.54 -3.86 5.40
N THR A 187 17.85 -4.89 4.95
CA THR A 187 16.50 -4.80 4.37
C THR A 187 15.48 -4.12 5.28
N HIS A 188 15.65 -4.23 6.60
CA HIS A 188 14.81 -3.55 7.58
C HIS A 188 14.91 -2.02 7.55
N LEU A 189 15.98 -1.44 6.99
CA LEU A 189 16.13 0.01 6.85
C LEU A 189 15.24 0.58 5.73
N THR A 190 14.90 -0.22 4.73
CA THR A 190 13.99 0.19 3.65
C THR A 190 12.52 0.01 4.03
N ALA A 191 12.23 -0.76 5.06
CA ALA A 191 10.94 -0.72 5.74
C ALA A 191 10.91 0.52 6.63
N VAL A 192 9.81 1.26 6.60
CA VAL A 192 9.67 2.45 7.43
C VAL A 192 9.86 2.07 8.89
N SER A 193 11.02 2.42 9.45
CA SER A 193 11.40 1.96 10.78
C SER A 193 10.65 2.73 11.87
N GLY A 194 10.31 2.06 12.98
CA GLY A 194 9.74 2.72 14.16
C GLY A 194 10.61 3.86 14.70
N ALA A 195 11.92 3.84 14.43
CA ALA A 195 12.84 4.92 14.76
C ALA A 195 12.52 6.22 13.99
N ASN A 196 12.18 6.12 12.70
CA ASN A 196 11.80 7.29 11.89
C ASN A 196 10.50 7.91 12.42
N LEU A 197 9.51 7.08 12.79
CA LEU A 197 8.28 7.54 13.41
C LEU A 197 8.57 8.26 14.75
N THR A 198 9.42 7.69 15.59
CA THR A 198 9.78 8.28 16.88
C THR A 198 10.48 9.63 16.71
N LEU A 199 11.44 9.74 15.79
CA LEU A 199 12.13 10.98 15.47
C LEU A 199 11.17 12.05 14.94
N MET A 200 10.28 11.66 14.03
CA MET A 200 9.25 12.54 13.47
C MET A 200 8.30 13.05 14.56
N LEU A 201 7.81 12.18 15.43
CA LEU A 201 6.93 12.57 16.54
C LEU A 201 7.67 13.48 17.55
N GLY A 202 8.93 13.20 17.83
CA GLY A 202 9.78 14.06 18.65
C GLY A 202 9.93 15.47 18.05
N PHE A 203 10.21 15.54 16.76
CA PHE A 203 10.29 16.80 16.03
C PHE A 203 8.96 17.55 16.02
N LEU A 204 7.86 16.88 15.65
CA LEU A 204 6.51 17.48 15.64
C LEU A 204 6.10 18.01 17.02
N ARG A 205 6.39 17.24 18.08
CA ARG A 205 6.15 17.69 19.46
C ARG A 205 6.94 18.93 19.80
N SER A 206 8.24 18.93 19.49
CA SER A 206 9.12 20.07 19.77
C SER A 206 8.67 21.32 19.02
N MET A 207 8.33 21.19 17.74
CA MET A 207 7.81 22.25 16.91
C MET A 207 6.45 22.77 17.42
N ALA A 208 5.53 21.88 17.80
CA ALA A 208 4.23 22.26 18.36
C ALA A 208 4.38 23.06 19.65
N VAL A 209 5.29 22.62 20.56
CA VAL A 209 5.59 23.33 21.80
C VAL A 209 6.20 24.70 21.50
N TRP A 210 7.13 24.78 20.56
CA TRP A 210 7.77 26.02 20.13
C TRP A 210 6.76 27.02 19.54
N LEU A 211 5.76 26.53 18.80
CA LEU A 211 4.63 27.33 18.27
C LEU A 211 3.57 27.67 19.33
N GLY A 212 3.79 27.30 20.60
CA GLY A 212 2.88 27.62 21.70
C GLY A 212 1.67 26.70 21.83
N VAL A 213 1.63 25.57 21.09
CA VAL A 213 0.57 24.55 21.23
C VAL A 213 0.71 23.87 22.58
N ARG A 214 -0.38 23.77 23.36
CA ARG A 214 -0.37 23.23 24.72
C ARG A 214 -1.54 22.27 24.97
N GLY A 215 -1.36 21.43 25.99
CA GLY A 215 -2.39 20.52 26.47
C GLY A 215 -2.84 19.49 25.41
N ARG A 216 -4.15 19.30 25.27
CA ARG A 216 -4.76 18.33 24.36
C ARG A 216 -4.44 18.53 22.88
N TRP A 217 -4.09 19.76 22.48
CA TRP A 217 -3.77 20.06 21.09
C TRP A 217 -2.44 19.42 20.63
N ILE A 218 -1.50 19.20 21.56
CA ILE A 218 -0.28 18.43 21.24
C ILE A 218 -0.66 17.01 20.83
N ALA A 219 -1.59 16.37 21.55
CA ALA A 219 -2.06 15.02 21.18
C ALA A 219 -2.71 15.01 19.78
N VAL A 220 -3.51 16.04 19.45
CA VAL A 220 -4.12 16.16 18.11
C VAL A 220 -3.04 16.27 17.03
N VAL A 221 -2.03 17.11 17.22
CA VAL A 221 -0.91 17.26 16.26
C VAL A 221 -0.15 15.94 16.09
N LEU A 222 0.16 15.24 17.18
CA LEU A 222 0.86 13.96 17.12
C LEU A 222 0.02 12.87 16.45
N THR A 223 -1.27 12.79 16.75
CA THR A 223 -2.19 11.82 16.12
C THR A 223 -2.31 12.10 14.63
N ALA A 224 -2.45 13.37 14.23
CA ALA A 224 -2.45 13.76 12.82
C ALA A 224 -1.13 13.42 12.14
N GLY A 225 0.00 13.61 12.85
CA GLY A 225 1.31 13.22 12.38
C GLY A 225 1.46 11.72 12.13
N VAL A 226 0.98 10.89 13.08
CA VAL A 226 0.95 9.42 12.90
C VAL A 226 0.07 9.03 11.71
N ALA A 227 -1.14 9.59 11.61
CA ALA A 227 -2.06 9.30 10.51
C ALA A 227 -1.43 9.69 9.16
N GLY A 228 -0.81 10.88 9.07
CA GLY A 228 -0.09 11.31 7.88
C GLY A 228 1.08 10.38 7.52
N PHE A 229 1.84 9.92 8.52
CA PHE A 229 2.95 9.01 8.32
C PHE A 229 2.52 7.62 7.84
N VAL A 230 1.39 7.11 8.32
CA VAL A 230 0.84 5.81 7.88
C VAL A 230 0.30 5.87 6.46
N LEU A 231 -0.18 7.06 6.02
CA LEU A 231 -0.67 7.26 4.65
C LEU A 231 0.47 7.50 3.64
N LEU A 232 1.62 8.01 4.09
CA LEU A 232 2.81 8.23 3.25
C LEU A 232 3.55 6.95 2.91
#